data_2a8facab9c19e1fb775e42c2ec85f41a
#
_entry.id   2a8facab9c19e1fb775e42c2ec85f41a
#
_cell.length_a   1.000
_cell.length_b   1.000
_cell.length_c   1.000
_cell.angle_alpha   90.00
_cell.angle_beta   90.00
_cell.angle_gamma   90.00
#
_symmetry.space_group_name_H-M   'P 1'
#
loop_
_entity.id
_entity.type
_entity.pdbx_description
1 polymer ?
#
loop_
_entity_poly.entity_id
_entity_poly.type
_entity_poly.pdbx_seq_one_letter_code
_entity_poly.pdbx_strand_id
1 'polypeptide(L)'
;MTNVAGPRQPIRLAGLPATRVMFWVPQSGRLGLGVSILSYAGGVSLGVATDAGLVPDPETILVGFRDEFDALAALARKETAPAPAGPKKRTARSARPVATKKPRRRTRS
;
A
#
# COMPACT_ATOMS: atom_id res chain seq x y z
N MET A 1 14.49 19.07 -0.39
CA MET A 1 13.45 18.03 -0.63
C MET A 1 12.67 17.83 0.65
N THR A 2 11.34 17.75 0.56
CA THR A 2 10.43 17.54 1.70
C THR A 2 9.49 16.39 1.37
N ASN A 3 9.33 15.46 2.30
CA ASN A 3 8.39 14.34 2.20
C ASN A 3 7.36 14.47 3.34
N VAL A 4 6.08 14.48 2.99
CA VAL A 4 4.96 14.61 3.93
C VAL A 4 4.01 13.43 3.78
N ALA A 5 3.72 12.77 4.88
CA ALA A 5 2.67 11.77 4.94
C ALA A 5 1.32 12.46 5.12
N GLY A 6 0.50 12.45 4.09
CA GLY A 6 -0.88 12.96 4.13
C GLY A 6 -1.88 11.92 4.65
N PRO A 7 -3.15 12.31 4.76
CA PRO A 7 -4.21 11.41 5.23
C PRO A 7 -4.42 10.22 4.30
N ARG A 8 -4.66 9.06 4.92
CA ARG A 8 -4.92 7.80 4.19
C ARG A 8 -6.31 7.77 3.55
N GLN A 9 -7.22 8.60 4.03
CA GLN A 9 -8.58 8.73 3.49
C GLN A 9 -8.74 10.09 2.79
N PRO A 10 -9.59 10.18 1.74
CA PRO A 10 -9.86 11.43 1.08
C PRO A 10 -10.46 12.47 2.03
N ILE A 11 -9.89 13.69 2.04
CA ILE A 11 -10.46 14.83 2.74
C ILE A 11 -11.69 15.31 1.97
N ARG A 12 -12.69 15.81 2.70
CA ARG A 12 -13.88 16.41 2.09
C ARG A 12 -13.87 17.92 2.31
N LEU A 13 -14.08 18.64 1.22
CA LEU A 13 -14.26 20.08 1.23
C LEU A 13 -15.66 20.41 0.74
N ALA A 14 -16.47 21.06 1.56
CA ALA A 14 -17.88 21.37 1.25
C ALA A 14 -18.68 20.13 0.76
N GLY A 15 -18.44 18.95 1.36
CA GLY A 15 -19.11 17.71 0.98
C GLY A 15 -18.52 16.96 -0.21
N LEU A 16 -17.60 17.57 -0.97
CA LEU A 16 -16.94 16.95 -2.12
C LEU A 16 -15.58 16.34 -1.71
N PRO A 17 -15.23 15.15 -2.20
CA PRO A 17 -13.93 14.56 -1.92
C PRO A 17 -12.84 15.29 -2.74
N ALA A 18 -11.74 15.66 -2.07
CA ALA A 18 -10.55 16.14 -2.75
C ALA A 18 -9.88 14.93 -3.43
N THR A 19 -9.84 14.91 -4.74
CA THR A 19 -9.28 13.80 -5.53
C THR A 19 -7.76 13.81 -5.58
N ARG A 20 -7.15 14.98 -5.46
CA ARG A 20 -5.70 15.19 -5.47
C ARG A 20 -5.33 16.34 -4.56
N VAL A 21 -4.25 16.16 -3.83
CA VAL A 21 -3.62 17.20 -3.01
C VAL A 21 -2.13 17.24 -3.37
N MET A 22 -1.57 18.43 -3.45
CA MET A 22 -0.14 18.64 -3.62
C MET A 22 0.28 19.90 -2.88
N PHE A 23 1.56 20.02 -2.59
CA PHE A 23 2.13 21.23 -2.04
C PHE A 23 3.47 21.52 -2.71
N TRP A 24 3.90 22.75 -2.60
CA TRP A 24 5.18 23.20 -3.11
C TRP A 24 6.11 23.56 -1.95
N VAL A 25 7.37 23.16 -2.07
CA VAL A 25 8.39 23.63 -1.12
C VAL A 25 8.61 25.11 -1.37
N PRO A 26 8.46 25.98 -0.36
CA PRO A 26 8.78 27.38 -0.51
C PRO A 26 10.23 27.56 -0.98
N GLN A 27 10.40 28.28 -2.08
CA GLN A 27 11.72 28.64 -2.58
C GLN A 27 12.15 29.91 -1.87
N SER A 28 13.19 29.84 -1.05
CA SER A 28 13.78 31.00 -0.40
C SER A 28 15.28 31.03 -0.63
N GLY A 29 15.83 32.21 -0.87
CA GLY A 29 17.25 32.41 -1.09
C GLY A 29 17.73 31.92 -2.46
N ARG A 30 18.87 31.22 -2.50
CA ARG A 30 19.54 30.74 -3.74
C ARG A 30 19.23 29.27 -4.06
N LEU A 31 18.07 28.76 -3.64
CA LEU A 31 17.69 27.40 -3.93
C LEU A 31 17.00 27.33 -5.30
N GLY A 32 17.68 26.81 -6.30
CA GLY A 32 17.16 26.65 -7.66
C GLY A 32 16.34 25.38 -7.89
N LEU A 33 16.19 24.51 -6.89
CA LEU A 33 15.44 23.27 -6.99
C LEU A 33 14.72 22.95 -5.67
N GLY A 34 13.41 22.73 -5.74
CA GLY A 34 12.59 22.23 -4.64
C GLY A 34 11.84 20.98 -5.07
N VAL A 35 11.90 19.92 -4.25
CA VAL A 35 11.18 18.67 -4.49
C VAL A 35 10.27 18.41 -3.30
N SER A 36 8.98 18.22 -3.56
CA SER A 36 7.97 17.83 -2.57
C SER A 36 7.37 16.47 -2.91
N ILE A 37 7.25 15.62 -1.91
CA ILE A 37 6.60 14.33 -2.03
C ILE A 37 5.45 14.30 -1.04
N LEU A 38 4.24 13.94 -1.49
CA LEU A 38 3.05 13.82 -0.64
C LEU A 38 2.37 12.48 -0.91
N SER A 39 2.19 11.69 0.13
CA SER A 39 1.30 10.53 0.06
C SER A 39 -0.12 10.96 0.48
N TYR A 40 -1.13 10.61 -0.33
CA TYR A 40 -2.52 10.98 -0.09
C TYR A 40 -3.47 9.93 -0.63
N ALA A 41 -4.40 9.45 0.21
CA ALA A 41 -5.46 8.51 -0.17
C ALA A 41 -4.95 7.29 -0.99
N GLY A 42 -3.79 6.75 -0.63
CA GLY A 42 -3.17 5.60 -1.29
C GLY A 42 -2.34 5.93 -2.56
N GLY A 43 -2.27 7.21 -2.94
CA GLY A 43 -1.42 7.70 -4.04
C GLY A 43 -0.21 8.48 -3.53
N VAL A 44 0.75 8.70 -4.42
CA VAL A 44 1.91 9.56 -4.18
C VAL A 44 1.94 10.66 -5.24
N SER A 45 2.08 11.90 -4.78
CA SER A 45 2.25 13.08 -5.66
C SER A 45 3.66 13.62 -5.50
N LEU A 46 4.32 13.86 -6.60
CA LEU A 46 5.61 14.54 -6.68
C LEU A 46 5.42 15.95 -7.22
N GLY A 47 5.95 16.93 -6.54
CA GLY A 47 6.06 18.31 -7.01
C GLY A 47 7.51 18.70 -7.20
N VAL A 48 7.85 19.25 -8.35
CA VAL A 48 9.18 19.80 -8.65
C VAL A 48 9.03 21.26 -8.98
N ALA A 49 9.71 22.12 -8.24
CA ALA A 49 9.82 23.55 -8.51
C ALA A 49 11.26 23.90 -8.84
N THR A 50 11.52 24.50 -9.97
CA THR A 50 12.86 24.84 -10.43
C THR A 50 12.98 26.29 -10.81
N ASP A 51 14.18 26.83 -10.70
CA ASP A 51 14.58 28.07 -11.37
C ASP A 51 14.92 27.77 -12.83
N ALA A 52 14.24 28.41 -13.77
CA ALA A 52 14.41 28.14 -15.20
C ALA A 52 15.84 28.44 -15.72
N GLY A 53 16.58 29.30 -15.04
CA GLY A 53 17.98 29.59 -15.38
C GLY A 53 18.96 28.50 -14.90
N LEU A 54 18.58 27.74 -13.88
CA LEU A 54 19.45 26.69 -13.29
C LEU A 54 19.06 25.28 -13.74
N VAL A 55 17.76 25.02 -13.91
CA VAL A 55 17.22 23.72 -14.34
C VAL A 55 16.18 23.96 -15.43
N PRO A 56 16.62 24.05 -16.69
CA PRO A 56 15.74 24.39 -17.81
C PRO A 56 14.78 23.24 -18.21
N ASP A 57 15.06 22.01 -17.79
CA ASP A 57 14.27 20.81 -18.11
C ASP A 57 13.85 20.06 -16.84
N PRO A 58 12.85 20.54 -16.09
CA PRO A 58 12.35 19.86 -14.89
C PRO A 58 11.61 18.55 -15.21
N GLU A 59 11.12 18.36 -16.44
CA GLU A 59 10.43 17.16 -16.87
C GLU A 59 11.31 15.92 -16.77
N THR A 60 12.59 16.04 -17.04
CA THR A 60 13.58 14.95 -16.90
C THR A 60 13.60 14.39 -15.46
N ILE A 61 13.47 15.26 -14.45
CA ILE A 61 13.41 14.85 -13.04
C ILE A 61 12.13 14.04 -12.78
N LEU A 62 11.00 14.46 -13.36
CA LEU A 62 9.72 13.78 -13.19
C LEU A 62 9.72 12.41 -13.85
N VAL A 63 10.30 12.28 -15.04
CA VAL A 63 10.43 11.03 -15.77
C VAL A 63 11.31 10.05 -14.98
N GLY A 64 12.52 10.48 -14.60
CA GLY A 64 13.43 9.65 -13.82
C GLY A 64 12.82 9.19 -12.48
N PHE A 65 12.11 10.07 -11.78
CA PHE A 65 11.42 9.69 -10.56
C PHE A 65 10.36 8.61 -10.80
N ARG A 66 9.58 8.73 -11.87
CA ARG A 66 8.53 7.75 -12.20
C ARG A 66 9.12 6.39 -12.50
N ASP A 67 10.17 6.33 -13.30
CA ASP A 67 10.84 5.09 -13.68
C ASP A 67 11.42 4.37 -12.45
N GLU A 68 12.09 5.09 -11.56
CA GLU A 68 12.61 4.54 -10.31
C GLU A 68 11.50 4.11 -9.34
N PHE A 69 10.43 4.90 -9.25
CA PHE A 69 9.28 4.54 -8.42
C PHE A 69 8.60 3.26 -8.90
N ASP A 70 8.40 3.11 -10.20
CA ASP A 70 7.82 1.91 -10.79
C ASP A 70 8.70 0.68 -10.60
N ALA A 71 10.03 0.83 -10.70
CA ALA A 71 10.98 -0.23 -10.41
C ALA A 71 10.91 -0.67 -8.95
N LEU A 72 10.89 0.26 -8.00
CA LEU A 72 10.74 -0.03 -6.58
C LEU A 72 9.39 -0.67 -6.25
N ALA A 73 8.30 -0.20 -6.85
CA ALA A 73 6.99 -0.79 -6.68
C ALA A 73 6.92 -2.24 -7.22
N ALA A 74 7.61 -2.53 -8.32
CA ALA A 74 7.71 -3.88 -8.86
C ALA A 74 8.48 -4.82 -7.92
N LEU A 75 9.57 -4.35 -7.30
CA LEU A 75 10.33 -5.11 -6.30
C LEU A 75 9.48 -5.40 -5.06
N ALA A 76 8.78 -4.40 -4.51
CA ALA A 76 7.92 -4.55 -3.36
C ALA A 76 6.79 -5.57 -3.60
N ARG A 77 6.22 -5.60 -4.81
CA ARG A 77 5.20 -6.61 -5.20
C ARG A 77 5.76 -8.03 -5.23
N LYS A 78 7.01 -8.20 -5.68
CA LYS A 78 7.69 -9.52 -5.68
C LYS A 78 7.91 -10.03 -4.26
N GLU A 79 8.31 -9.17 -3.33
CA GLU A 79 8.50 -9.55 -1.92
C GLU A 79 7.18 -9.83 -1.19
N THR A 80 6.11 -9.12 -1.55
CA THR A 80 4.79 -9.28 -0.90
C THR A 80 3.97 -10.42 -1.52
N ALA A 81 4.40 -11.01 -2.65
CA ALA A 81 3.75 -12.17 -3.23
C ALA A 81 3.77 -13.33 -2.22
N PRO A 82 2.61 -13.88 -1.80
CA PRO A 82 2.58 -15.01 -0.87
C PRO A 82 3.35 -16.17 -1.49
N ALA A 83 4.29 -16.74 -0.72
CA ALA A 83 4.98 -17.96 -1.10
C ALA A 83 3.94 -18.99 -1.55
N PRO A 84 4.18 -19.76 -2.63
CA PRO A 84 3.24 -20.77 -3.09
C PRO A 84 2.90 -21.69 -1.93
N ALA A 85 1.60 -21.74 -1.59
CA ALA A 85 1.10 -22.56 -0.49
C ALA A 85 1.56 -23.99 -0.72
N GLY A 86 2.54 -24.42 0.07
CA GLY A 86 2.97 -25.82 0.09
C GLY A 86 1.77 -26.74 0.28
N PRO A 87 1.82 -28.00 -0.18
CA PRO A 87 0.68 -28.90 -0.16
C PRO A 87 0.15 -29.03 1.28
N LYS A 88 -1.08 -28.62 1.50
CA LYS A 88 -1.79 -28.80 2.77
C LYS A 88 -1.80 -30.30 3.08
N LYS A 89 -1.00 -30.74 4.07
CA LYS A 89 -1.11 -32.08 4.66
C LYS A 89 -2.57 -32.26 5.09
N ARG A 90 -3.30 -33.07 4.33
CA ARG A 90 -4.61 -33.58 4.77
C ARG A 90 -4.37 -34.36 6.07
N THR A 91 -4.63 -33.73 7.20
CA THR A 91 -4.76 -34.45 8.46
C THR A 91 -5.93 -35.40 8.30
N ALA A 92 -5.61 -36.70 8.19
CA ALA A 92 -6.61 -37.75 8.21
C ALA A 92 -7.40 -37.62 9.52
N ARG A 93 -8.68 -37.25 9.37
CA ARG A 93 -9.64 -37.22 10.47
C ARG A 93 -9.85 -38.66 10.94
N SER A 94 -9.17 -39.03 12.05
CA SER A 94 -9.41 -40.29 12.75
C SER A 94 -10.90 -40.38 13.07
N ALA A 95 -11.56 -41.33 12.43
CA ALA A 95 -12.94 -41.71 12.74
C ALA A 95 -12.98 -42.33 14.14
N ARG A 96 -13.59 -41.64 15.06
CA ARG A 96 -13.87 -42.14 16.42
C ARG A 96 -14.99 -43.18 16.32
N PRO A 97 -14.81 -44.42 16.80
CA PRO A 97 -15.87 -45.44 16.74
C PRO A 97 -17.05 -45.02 17.63
N VAL A 98 -18.24 -45.08 17.08
CA VAL A 98 -19.50 -44.87 17.80
C VAL A 98 -19.72 -46.12 18.68
N ALA A 99 -19.72 -45.93 19.99
CA ALA A 99 -20.07 -46.97 20.96
C ALA A 99 -21.60 -47.22 20.88
N THR A 100 -21.97 -48.40 20.42
CA THR A 100 -23.35 -48.86 20.43
C THR A 100 -23.79 -49.19 21.87
N LYS A 101 -24.76 -48.41 22.33
CA LYS A 101 -25.39 -48.55 23.64
C LYS A 101 -26.34 -49.77 23.64
N LYS A 102 -26.00 -50.82 24.39
CA LYS A 102 -26.76 -52.07 24.58
C LYS A 102 -28.09 -51.78 25.30
N PRO A 103 -29.26 -52.33 24.88
CA PRO A 103 -30.53 -52.04 25.54
C PRO A 103 -30.64 -52.84 26.87
N ARG A 104 -31.08 -52.12 27.88
CA ARG A 104 -31.29 -52.62 29.24
C ARG A 104 -32.59 -53.45 29.29
N ARG A 105 -32.47 -54.75 29.56
CA ARG A 105 -33.59 -55.68 29.74
C ARG A 105 -34.37 -55.31 31.01
N ARG A 106 -35.64 -55.00 30.88
CA ARG A 106 -36.61 -54.85 31.99
C ARG A 106 -37.03 -56.20 32.42
N THR A 107 -36.74 -56.64 33.67
CA THR A 107 -37.40 -57.75 34.34
C THR A 107 -38.64 -57.25 35.10
N ARG A 108 -39.79 -57.81 34.79
CA ARG A 108 -41.01 -57.73 35.60
C ARG A 108 -40.94 -58.68 36.75
N SER A 109 -41.34 -58.25 37.90
CA SER A 109 -42.15 -58.95 38.94
C SER A 109 -42.89 -57.94 39.71
#